data_d96f8e98f53ecd0fb244b61fb64069fb
#
_entry.id   d96f8e98f53ecd0fb244b61fb64069fb
#
_cell.length_a   1.000
_cell.length_b   1.000
_cell.length_c   1.000
_cell.angle_alpha   90.00
_cell.angle_beta   90.00
_cell.angle_gamma   90.00
#
_symmetry.space_group_name_H-M   'P 1'
#
loop_
_entity.id
_entity.type
_entity.pdbx_description
1 polymer ?
#
loop_
_entity_poly.entity_id
_entity_poly.type
_entity_poly.pdbx_seq_one_letter_code
_entity_poly.pdbx_strand_id
1 'polypeptide(L)'
;MIITDGVFSMDGDIAPLDQIAKLGAEHGAMIYVDDAHGEGVLGEGGRGIVSHFKLGRDKVHVEMGTFSKAFGVVGGHVSGSRDLVNFAYNKSRTWLLSGSHPPGVAAACTAAVEILEKEPKHVQNLWKNTEYFKKAMKGLGFNIGRSTTPITPVIVGESGVAKRLSARLFEESIFALPIIFPMVARDKARIRTIMNAALTKEDLDFAIAAFGKIGKELHII
;
A
#
# COMPACT_ATOMS: atom_id res chain seq x y z
N MET A 1 -21.70 -10.93 2.45
CA MET A 1 -20.22 -10.73 2.56
C MET A 1 -19.91 -9.27 2.27
N ILE A 2 -19.01 -8.66 3.03
CA ILE A 2 -18.45 -7.34 2.78
C ILE A 2 -16.98 -7.55 2.37
N ILE A 3 -16.57 -6.96 1.23
CA ILE A 3 -15.22 -7.08 0.69
C ILE A 3 -14.67 -5.66 0.57
N THR A 4 -13.45 -5.44 1.08
CA THR A 4 -12.78 -4.14 1.00
C THR A 4 -11.27 -4.31 0.92
N ASP A 5 -10.59 -3.31 0.34
CA ASP A 5 -9.14 -3.15 0.57
C ASP A 5 -8.93 -2.65 2.00
N GLY A 6 -7.82 -3.02 2.62
CA GLY A 6 -7.36 -2.43 3.86
C GLY A 6 -6.78 -1.03 3.63
N VAL A 7 -5.93 -0.92 2.61
CA VAL A 7 -5.37 0.34 2.12
C VAL A 7 -5.64 0.47 0.64
N PHE A 8 -6.33 1.54 0.24
CA PHE A 8 -6.66 1.80 -1.17
C PHE A 8 -5.43 2.29 -1.93
N SER A 9 -4.99 1.50 -2.89
CA SER A 9 -3.69 1.63 -3.56
C SER A 9 -3.49 2.93 -4.35
N MET A 10 -4.56 3.59 -4.80
CA MET A 10 -4.48 4.80 -5.61
C MET A 10 -4.47 6.09 -4.79
N ASP A 11 -5.06 6.04 -3.60
CA ASP A 11 -5.23 7.20 -2.72
C ASP A 11 -4.43 7.09 -1.42
N GLY A 12 -4.12 5.88 -0.95
CA GLY A 12 -3.45 5.64 0.32
C GLY A 12 -4.36 5.84 1.53
N ASP A 13 -5.67 5.82 1.31
CA ASP A 13 -6.67 5.87 2.38
C ASP A 13 -6.78 4.50 3.07
N ILE A 14 -7.03 4.50 4.37
CA ILE A 14 -7.26 3.29 5.17
C ILE A 14 -8.77 3.06 5.26
N ALA A 15 -9.22 1.83 5.01
CA ALA A 15 -10.60 1.46 5.25
C ALA A 15 -10.94 1.53 6.76
N PRO A 16 -12.10 2.01 7.15
CA PRO A 16 -12.54 2.01 8.56
C PRO A 16 -12.96 0.59 8.99
N LEU A 17 -11.98 -0.33 9.06
CA LEU A 17 -12.23 -1.76 9.23
C LEU A 17 -12.90 -2.08 10.58
N ASP A 18 -12.67 -1.29 11.61
CA ASP A 18 -13.32 -1.39 12.90
C ASP A 18 -14.85 -1.17 12.79
N GLN A 19 -15.25 -0.15 12.02
CA GLN A 19 -16.67 0.13 11.78
C GLN A 19 -17.29 -0.93 10.84
N ILE A 20 -16.56 -1.35 9.81
CA ILE A 20 -17.00 -2.41 8.90
C ILE A 20 -17.19 -3.73 9.66
N ALA A 21 -16.25 -4.09 10.54
CA ALA A 21 -16.34 -5.31 11.35
C ALA A 21 -17.54 -5.28 12.31
N LYS A 22 -17.83 -4.12 12.90
CA LYS A 22 -19.01 -3.92 13.74
C LYS A 22 -20.31 -4.13 12.95
N LEU A 23 -20.45 -3.48 11.80
CA LEU A 23 -21.60 -3.65 10.92
C LEU A 23 -21.73 -5.08 10.41
N GLY A 24 -20.61 -5.73 10.06
CA GLY A 24 -20.61 -7.12 9.69
C GLY A 24 -21.17 -8.04 10.77
N ALA A 25 -20.78 -7.83 12.02
CA ALA A 25 -21.30 -8.59 13.16
C ALA A 25 -22.80 -8.36 13.38
N GLU A 26 -23.26 -7.10 13.29
CA GLU A 26 -24.67 -6.73 13.46
C GLU A 26 -25.58 -7.37 12.40
N HIS A 27 -25.07 -7.57 11.19
CA HIS A 27 -25.84 -8.11 10.05
C HIS A 27 -25.48 -9.55 9.67
N GLY A 28 -24.68 -10.25 10.46
CA GLY A 28 -24.23 -11.62 10.16
C GLY A 28 -23.47 -11.73 8.85
N ALA A 29 -22.75 -10.67 8.44
CA ALA A 29 -22.00 -10.62 7.19
C ALA A 29 -20.54 -11.05 7.42
N MET A 30 -20.03 -11.90 6.55
CA MET A 30 -18.58 -12.21 6.51
C MET A 30 -17.80 -11.01 6.02
N ILE A 31 -16.65 -10.76 6.64
CA ILE A 31 -15.71 -9.72 6.24
C ILE A 31 -14.53 -10.36 5.52
N TYR A 32 -14.24 -9.87 4.31
CA TYR A 32 -13.04 -10.15 3.54
C TYR A 32 -12.24 -8.85 3.39
N VAL A 33 -10.99 -8.84 3.81
CA VAL A 33 -10.10 -7.69 3.62
C VAL A 33 -8.90 -8.08 2.74
N ASP A 34 -8.63 -7.27 1.73
CA ASP A 34 -7.40 -7.28 0.96
C ASP A 34 -6.40 -6.34 1.66
N ASP A 35 -5.46 -6.90 2.39
CA ASP A 35 -4.44 -6.14 3.12
C ASP A 35 -3.09 -6.07 2.40
N ALA A 36 -3.09 -6.26 1.10
CA ALA A 36 -1.88 -6.27 0.28
C ALA A 36 -1.02 -4.99 0.39
N HIS A 37 -1.55 -3.89 0.80
CA HIS A 37 -0.86 -2.63 1.06
C HIS A 37 -0.73 -2.28 2.55
N GLY A 38 -1.33 -3.06 3.45
CA GLY A 38 -1.22 -2.86 4.89
C GLY A 38 -0.18 -3.77 5.54
N GLU A 39 -0.04 -5.01 5.07
CA GLU A 39 0.99 -5.94 5.55
C GLU A 39 2.40 -5.38 5.33
N GLY A 40 3.24 -5.48 6.36
CA GLY A 40 4.58 -4.88 6.40
C GLY A 40 4.58 -3.36 6.62
N VAL A 41 3.41 -2.74 6.77
CA VAL A 41 3.24 -1.27 6.83
C VAL A 41 2.44 -0.83 8.05
N LEU A 42 1.20 -1.32 8.19
CA LEU A 42 0.27 -0.92 9.24
C LEU A 42 0.37 -1.82 10.48
N GLY A 43 -0.14 -1.29 11.58
CA GLY A 43 -0.22 -2.02 12.84
C GLY A 43 1.12 -2.19 13.55
N GLU A 44 1.09 -2.89 14.66
CA GLU A 44 2.29 -3.15 15.46
C GLU A 44 3.29 -4.02 14.68
N GLY A 45 4.50 -3.50 14.50
CA GLY A 45 5.53 -4.22 13.73
C GLY A 45 5.20 -4.51 12.28
N GLY A 46 4.21 -3.80 11.68
CA GLY A 46 3.80 -4.05 10.29
C GLY A 46 2.86 -5.24 10.11
N ARG A 47 2.12 -5.64 11.14
CA ARG A 47 1.21 -6.80 11.13
C ARG A 47 -0.11 -6.56 10.39
N GLY A 48 -0.23 -5.47 9.64
CA GLY A 48 -1.38 -5.20 8.78
C GLY A 48 -2.53 -4.46 9.46
N ILE A 49 -3.63 -4.32 8.70
CA ILE A 49 -4.78 -3.49 9.10
C ILE A 49 -5.56 -4.06 10.29
N VAL A 50 -5.65 -5.37 10.43
CA VAL A 50 -6.33 -6.01 11.58
C VAL A 50 -5.63 -5.64 12.87
N SER A 51 -4.29 -5.66 12.88
CA SER A 51 -3.45 -5.21 13.99
C SER A 51 -3.56 -3.69 14.21
N HIS A 52 -3.65 -2.91 13.13
CA HIS A 52 -3.81 -1.45 13.20
C HIS A 52 -5.05 -1.03 14.00
N PHE A 53 -6.16 -1.70 13.79
CA PHE A 53 -7.41 -1.46 14.53
C PHE A 53 -7.53 -2.32 15.80
N LYS A 54 -6.52 -3.12 16.14
CA LYS A 54 -6.52 -4.03 17.31
C LYS A 54 -7.74 -4.95 17.34
N LEU A 55 -8.16 -5.42 16.18
CA LEU A 55 -9.32 -6.32 16.06
C LEU A 55 -8.94 -7.74 16.47
N GLY A 56 -9.90 -8.43 17.10
CA GLY A 56 -9.79 -9.87 17.36
C GLY A 56 -9.86 -10.69 16.07
N ARG A 57 -9.25 -11.88 16.09
CA ARG A 57 -9.21 -12.79 14.93
C ARG A 57 -10.58 -13.25 14.44
N ASP A 58 -11.61 -13.11 15.27
CA ASP A 58 -13.01 -13.44 14.98
C ASP A 58 -13.76 -12.32 14.25
N LYS A 59 -13.15 -11.15 14.09
CA LYS A 59 -13.79 -9.96 13.50
C LYS A 59 -13.59 -9.85 11.99
N VAL A 60 -12.52 -10.43 11.47
CA VAL A 60 -12.24 -10.53 10.04
C VAL A 60 -12.16 -12.01 9.67
N HIS A 61 -12.98 -12.42 8.71
CA HIS A 61 -13.14 -13.84 8.40
C HIS A 61 -12.11 -14.33 7.38
N VAL A 62 -11.75 -13.44 6.45
CA VAL A 62 -10.77 -13.69 5.40
C VAL A 62 -9.84 -12.49 5.30
N GLU A 63 -8.56 -12.73 5.46
CA GLU A 63 -7.51 -11.75 5.25
C GLU A 63 -6.62 -12.22 4.09
N MET A 64 -6.53 -11.42 3.04
CA MET A 64 -5.68 -11.66 1.89
C MET A 64 -4.48 -10.74 1.97
N GLY A 65 -3.30 -11.28 1.70
CA GLY A 65 -2.07 -10.53 1.60
C GLY A 65 -1.25 -10.90 0.37
N THR A 66 -0.25 -10.09 0.06
CA THR A 66 0.66 -10.33 -1.05
C THR A 66 2.12 -10.37 -0.62
N PHE A 67 2.85 -11.30 -1.16
CA PHE A 67 4.30 -11.37 -0.95
C PHE A 67 5.09 -10.44 -1.87
N SER A 68 4.45 -9.89 -2.92
CA SER A 68 5.12 -9.13 -3.98
C SER A 68 5.35 -7.64 -3.65
N LYS A 69 5.00 -7.20 -2.45
CA LYS A 69 5.21 -5.82 -1.98
C LYS A 69 6.21 -5.79 -0.83
N ALA A 70 5.76 -5.71 0.42
CA ALA A 70 6.66 -5.58 1.57
C ALA A 70 7.64 -6.75 1.74
N PHE A 71 7.24 -7.96 1.37
CA PHE A 71 8.08 -9.16 1.50
C PHE A 71 9.01 -9.39 0.31
N GLY A 72 8.82 -8.69 -0.82
CA GLY A 72 9.76 -8.69 -1.96
C GLY A 72 9.84 -10.00 -2.75
N VAL A 73 8.87 -10.92 -2.63
CA VAL A 73 8.83 -12.19 -3.36
C VAL A 73 7.50 -12.37 -4.08
N VAL A 74 7.47 -13.22 -5.12
CA VAL A 74 6.26 -13.47 -5.90
C VAL A 74 5.25 -14.29 -5.09
N GLY A 75 3.96 -13.96 -5.22
CA GLY A 75 2.85 -14.71 -4.66
C GLY A 75 2.01 -13.93 -3.67
N GLY A 76 1.19 -14.66 -2.94
CA GLY A 76 0.30 -14.11 -1.91
C GLY A 76 -0.30 -15.25 -1.10
N HIS A 77 -1.12 -14.87 -0.15
CA HIS A 77 -1.78 -15.81 0.75
C HIS A 77 -3.20 -15.37 1.07
N VAL A 78 -3.97 -16.31 1.57
CA VAL A 78 -5.25 -16.07 2.22
C VAL A 78 -5.20 -16.74 3.58
N SER A 79 -5.57 -16.02 4.61
CA SER A 79 -5.66 -16.50 5.97
C SER A 79 -7.08 -16.37 6.53
N GLY A 80 -7.40 -17.23 7.52
CA GLY A 80 -8.70 -17.26 8.16
C GLY A 80 -8.86 -18.49 9.05
N SER A 81 -10.10 -18.90 9.32
CA SER A 81 -10.38 -20.08 10.12
C SER A 81 -9.84 -21.37 9.47
N ARG A 82 -9.64 -22.42 10.27
CA ARG A 82 -9.24 -23.74 9.76
C ARG A 82 -10.23 -24.26 8.70
N ASP A 83 -11.51 -24.03 8.89
CA ASP A 83 -12.55 -24.47 7.96
C ASP A 83 -12.45 -23.73 6.62
N LEU A 84 -12.17 -22.42 6.64
CA LEU A 84 -11.90 -21.65 5.42
C LEU A 84 -10.68 -22.20 4.69
N VAL A 85 -9.58 -22.45 5.40
CA VAL A 85 -8.35 -22.99 4.80
C VAL A 85 -8.60 -24.37 4.20
N ASN A 86 -9.26 -25.27 4.92
CA ASN A 86 -9.63 -26.58 4.41
C ASN A 86 -10.55 -26.50 3.18
N PHE A 87 -11.52 -25.59 3.20
CA PHE A 87 -12.37 -25.33 2.05
C PHE A 87 -11.55 -24.85 0.83
N ALA A 88 -10.65 -23.90 1.04
CA ALA A 88 -9.79 -23.37 -0.02
C ALA A 88 -8.89 -24.46 -0.63
N TYR A 89 -8.28 -25.33 0.17
CA TYR A 89 -7.48 -26.45 -0.32
C TYR A 89 -8.26 -27.37 -1.29
N ASN A 90 -9.57 -27.51 -1.10
CA ASN A 90 -10.39 -28.43 -1.88
C ASN A 90 -11.19 -27.76 -2.99
N LYS A 91 -11.37 -26.43 -2.95
CA LYS A 91 -12.27 -25.70 -3.86
C LYS A 91 -11.62 -24.56 -4.62
N SER A 92 -10.50 -24.01 -4.12
CA SER A 92 -9.78 -22.97 -4.84
C SER A 92 -9.02 -23.57 -6.02
N ARG A 93 -9.48 -23.29 -7.24
CA ARG A 93 -8.86 -23.79 -8.48
C ARG A 93 -7.43 -23.28 -8.64
N THR A 94 -7.15 -22.06 -8.22
CA THR A 94 -5.82 -21.47 -8.29
C THR A 94 -4.82 -22.12 -7.34
N TRP A 95 -5.28 -22.73 -6.27
CA TRP A 95 -4.46 -23.57 -5.40
C TRP A 95 -4.38 -25.02 -5.92
N LEU A 96 -5.54 -25.64 -6.16
CA LEU A 96 -5.65 -27.06 -6.49
C LEU A 96 -4.94 -27.43 -7.80
N LEU A 97 -4.96 -26.54 -8.79
CA LEU A 97 -4.42 -26.77 -10.13
C LEU A 97 -3.07 -26.05 -10.36
N SER A 98 -2.41 -25.61 -9.29
CA SER A 98 -1.11 -24.94 -9.34
C SER A 98 -0.01 -25.82 -8.78
N GLY A 99 1.22 -25.69 -9.34
CA GLY A 99 2.42 -26.29 -8.76
C GLY A 99 2.91 -25.60 -7.48
N SER A 100 2.17 -24.57 -6.99
CA SER A 100 2.53 -23.78 -5.82
C SER A 100 3.82 -22.95 -6.00
N HIS A 101 4.32 -22.38 -4.90
CA HIS A 101 5.54 -21.57 -4.94
C HIS A 101 6.79 -22.45 -4.98
N PRO A 102 7.83 -22.07 -5.75
CA PRO A 102 9.13 -22.71 -5.65
C PRO A 102 9.68 -22.63 -4.22
N PRO A 103 10.44 -23.64 -3.74
CA PRO A 103 10.99 -23.64 -2.38
C PRO A 103 11.82 -22.39 -2.03
N GLY A 104 12.57 -21.84 -3.01
CA GLY A 104 13.34 -20.60 -2.82
C GLY A 104 12.46 -19.38 -2.52
N VAL A 105 11.28 -19.28 -3.14
CA VAL A 105 10.29 -18.21 -2.86
C VAL A 105 9.74 -18.36 -1.45
N ALA A 106 9.38 -19.56 -1.04
CA ALA A 106 8.90 -19.82 0.31
C ALA A 106 9.95 -19.50 1.38
N ALA A 107 11.20 -19.91 1.16
CA ALA A 107 12.31 -19.60 2.06
C ALA A 107 12.57 -18.07 2.15
N ALA A 108 12.56 -17.37 1.02
CA ALA A 108 12.74 -15.91 0.99
C ALA A 108 11.59 -15.18 1.72
N CYS A 109 10.35 -15.63 1.56
CA CYS A 109 9.21 -15.09 2.28
C CYS A 109 9.35 -15.30 3.80
N THR A 110 9.74 -16.50 4.22
CA THR A 110 10.00 -16.82 5.64
C THR A 110 11.07 -15.89 6.21
N ALA A 111 12.19 -15.72 5.51
CA ALA A 111 13.27 -14.83 5.93
C ALA A 111 12.80 -13.36 6.02
N ALA A 112 11.96 -12.90 5.09
CA ALA A 112 11.41 -11.53 5.12
C ALA A 112 10.50 -11.31 6.34
N VAL A 113 9.65 -12.29 6.68
CA VAL A 113 8.81 -12.25 7.89
C VAL A 113 9.67 -12.24 9.15
N GLU A 114 10.69 -13.08 9.23
CA GLU A 114 11.62 -13.10 10.37
C GLU A 114 12.37 -11.78 10.56
N ILE A 115 12.80 -11.13 9.47
CA ILE A 115 13.43 -9.81 9.52
C ILE A 115 12.43 -8.78 10.04
N LEU A 116 11.20 -8.78 9.52
CA LEU A 116 10.17 -7.85 9.96
C LEU A 116 9.87 -7.99 11.47
N GLU A 117 9.82 -9.22 11.99
CA GLU A 117 9.59 -9.48 13.41
C GLU A 117 10.78 -9.07 14.30
N LYS A 118 12.01 -9.32 13.85
CA LYS A 118 13.23 -9.09 14.64
C LYS A 118 13.75 -7.65 14.51
N GLU A 119 13.42 -6.94 13.42
CA GLU A 119 14.02 -5.65 13.10
C GLU A 119 12.94 -4.55 12.87
N PRO A 120 12.31 -4.05 13.92
CA PRO A 120 11.25 -3.04 13.82
C PRO A 120 11.72 -1.73 13.17
N LYS A 121 13.03 -1.52 13.05
CA LYS A 121 13.64 -0.36 12.39
C LYS A 121 13.15 -0.14 10.96
N HIS A 122 12.83 -1.21 10.21
CA HIS A 122 12.36 -1.10 8.83
C HIS A 122 11.01 -0.39 8.76
N VAL A 123 10.05 -0.81 9.58
CA VAL A 123 8.74 -0.14 9.67
C VAL A 123 8.89 1.29 10.20
N GLN A 124 9.72 1.49 11.21
CA GLN A 124 9.99 2.83 11.78
C GLN A 124 10.58 3.78 10.74
N ASN A 125 11.59 3.34 9.97
CA ASN A 125 12.19 4.13 8.90
C ASN A 125 11.17 4.45 7.79
N LEU A 126 10.35 3.49 7.41
CA LEU A 126 9.28 3.70 6.43
C LEU A 126 8.37 4.86 6.86
N TRP A 127 7.91 4.84 8.11
CA TRP A 127 7.03 5.89 8.63
C TRP A 127 7.73 7.24 8.78
N LYS A 128 8.98 7.24 9.25
CA LYS A 128 9.80 8.46 9.31
C LYS A 128 9.97 9.11 7.93
N ASN A 129 10.29 8.32 6.91
CA ASN A 129 10.41 8.78 5.53
C ASN A 129 9.07 9.29 5.00
N THR A 130 7.99 8.60 5.32
CA THR A 130 6.62 8.99 4.93
C THR A 130 6.22 10.35 5.49
N GLU A 131 6.40 10.55 6.78
CA GLU A 131 6.07 11.81 7.46
C GLU A 131 6.90 12.97 6.91
N TYR A 132 8.20 12.74 6.74
CA TYR A 132 9.12 13.73 6.19
C TYR A 132 8.68 14.17 4.79
N PHE A 133 8.47 13.22 3.89
CA PHE A 133 8.08 13.51 2.51
C PHE A 133 6.72 14.20 2.43
N LYS A 134 5.70 13.67 3.12
CA LYS A 134 4.36 14.28 3.15
C LYS A 134 4.36 15.71 3.68
N LYS A 135 5.11 15.99 4.75
CA LYS A 135 5.25 17.32 5.32
C LYS A 135 5.85 18.29 4.30
N ALA A 136 6.92 17.88 3.61
CA ALA A 136 7.58 18.70 2.61
C ALA A 136 6.68 18.97 1.41
N MET A 137 6.00 17.94 0.87
CA MET A 137 5.10 18.08 -0.28
C MET A 137 3.91 19.00 0.02
N LYS A 138 3.33 18.91 1.21
CA LYS A 138 2.30 19.85 1.69
C LYS A 138 2.86 21.27 1.81
N GLY A 139 4.06 21.42 2.35
CA GLY A 139 4.74 22.71 2.50
C GLY A 139 5.05 23.40 1.16
N LEU A 140 5.27 22.62 0.10
CA LEU A 140 5.43 23.12 -1.27
C LEU A 140 4.09 23.54 -1.92
N GLY A 141 2.95 23.15 -1.37
CA GLY A 141 1.64 23.47 -1.91
C GLY A 141 0.98 22.34 -2.72
N PHE A 142 1.58 21.15 -2.79
CA PHE A 142 0.98 20.05 -3.52
C PHE A 142 -0.25 19.47 -2.83
N ASN A 143 -1.26 19.14 -3.62
CA ASN A 143 -2.40 18.36 -3.18
C ASN A 143 -2.02 16.88 -3.08
N ILE A 144 -1.91 16.36 -1.86
CA ILE A 144 -1.58 14.95 -1.60
C ILE A 144 -2.77 14.14 -1.08
N GLY A 145 -3.98 14.64 -1.27
CA GLY A 145 -5.21 13.98 -0.82
C GLY A 145 -5.28 13.84 0.70
N ARG A 146 -5.99 12.79 1.14
CA ARG A 146 -6.20 12.46 2.56
C ARG A 146 -5.32 11.32 3.05
N SER A 147 -4.41 10.83 2.22
CA SER A 147 -3.56 9.69 2.54
C SER A 147 -2.86 9.81 3.89
N THR A 148 -3.00 8.80 4.70
CA THR A 148 -2.31 8.63 5.98
C THR A 148 -1.28 7.49 5.97
N THR A 149 -1.01 6.89 4.80
CA THR A 149 -0.09 5.76 4.60
C THR A 149 1.17 6.17 3.82
N PRO A 150 2.16 5.29 3.65
CA PRO A 150 3.33 5.55 2.80
C PRO A 150 3.01 5.85 1.32
N ILE A 151 1.82 5.56 0.85
CA ILE A 151 1.35 5.98 -0.46
C ILE A 151 1.01 7.48 -0.39
N THR A 152 1.67 8.29 -1.23
CA THR A 152 1.44 9.74 -1.28
C THR A 152 1.08 10.15 -2.70
N PRO A 153 -0.21 10.28 -3.03
CA PRO A 153 -0.62 10.74 -4.35
C PRO A 153 -0.33 12.25 -4.48
N VAL A 154 0.35 12.64 -5.53
CA VAL A 154 0.50 14.05 -5.92
C VAL A 154 -0.56 14.34 -6.99
N ILE A 155 -1.72 14.83 -6.55
CA ILE A 155 -2.91 15.01 -7.39
C ILE A 155 -2.77 16.28 -8.21
N VAL A 156 -2.81 16.13 -9.54
CA VAL A 156 -2.66 17.25 -10.49
C VAL A 156 -3.90 17.47 -11.35
N GLY A 157 -4.89 16.58 -11.25
CA GLY A 157 -6.18 16.70 -11.96
C GLY A 157 -6.12 16.19 -13.38
N GLU A 158 -5.55 16.91 -14.31
CA GLU A 158 -5.54 16.58 -15.73
C GLU A 158 -4.50 15.51 -16.10
N SER A 159 -4.88 14.57 -16.94
CA SER A 159 -3.99 13.49 -17.42
C SER A 159 -2.79 14.02 -18.20
N GLY A 160 -2.96 15.12 -18.96
CA GLY A 160 -1.87 15.77 -19.69
C GLY A 160 -0.82 16.37 -18.75
N VAL A 161 -1.24 16.99 -17.66
CA VAL A 161 -0.35 17.57 -16.63
C VAL A 161 0.42 16.44 -15.93
N ALA A 162 -0.26 15.35 -15.54
CA ALA A 162 0.39 14.19 -14.91
C ALA A 162 1.47 13.57 -15.81
N LYS A 163 1.20 13.44 -17.10
CA LYS A 163 2.18 12.92 -18.08
C LYS A 163 3.40 13.84 -18.20
N ARG A 164 3.19 15.16 -18.31
CA ARG A 164 4.30 16.13 -18.38
C ARG A 164 5.12 16.13 -17.09
N LEU A 165 4.47 16.12 -15.94
CA LEU A 165 5.16 16.03 -14.65
C LEU A 165 6.03 14.76 -14.56
N SER A 166 5.48 13.61 -14.96
CA SER A 166 6.23 12.35 -14.99
C SER A 166 7.45 12.42 -15.93
N ALA A 167 7.29 12.97 -17.14
CA ALA A 167 8.37 13.10 -18.10
C ALA A 167 9.49 14.03 -17.57
N ARG A 168 9.11 15.17 -16.98
CA ARG A 168 10.07 16.12 -16.41
C ARG A 168 10.81 15.54 -15.20
N LEU A 169 10.12 14.77 -14.34
CA LEU A 169 10.75 14.05 -13.23
C LEU A 169 11.75 13.01 -13.74
N PHE A 170 11.42 12.31 -14.83
CA PHE A 170 12.33 11.34 -15.43
C PHE A 170 13.62 11.98 -15.99
N GLU A 171 13.52 13.17 -16.59
CA GLU A 171 14.67 13.96 -17.02
C GLU A 171 15.58 14.39 -15.84
N GLU A 172 14.99 14.55 -14.65
CA GLU A 172 15.73 14.79 -13.40
C GLU A 172 16.12 13.47 -12.68
N SER A 173 16.12 12.33 -13.39
CA SER A 173 16.47 11.00 -12.87
C SER A 173 15.52 10.48 -11.77
N ILE A 174 14.27 10.90 -11.76
CA ILE A 174 13.24 10.42 -10.85
C ILE A 174 12.21 9.62 -11.64
N PHE A 175 12.16 8.31 -11.38
CA PHE A 175 11.16 7.44 -11.99
C PHE A 175 9.85 7.49 -11.19
N ALA A 176 8.86 8.19 -11.71
CA ALA A 176 7.54 8.32 -11.10
C ALA A 176 6.44 8.26 -12.16
N LEU A 177 5.59 7.22 -12.09
CA LEU A 177 4.58 6.96 -13.12
C LEU A 177 3.31 7.78 -12.90
N PRO A 178 2.69 8.29 -13.99
CA PRO A 178 1.40 8.95 -13.92
C PRO A 178 0.28 7.91 -13.83
N ILE A 179 -0.63 8.10 -12.88
CA ILE A 179 -1.88 7.36 -12.79
C ILE A 179 -2.97 8.25 -13.36
N ILE A 180 -3.58 7.79 -14.45
CA ILE A 180 -4.54 8.55 -15.24
C ILE A 180 -5.79 7.71 -15.50
N PHE A 181 -6.82 8.30 -16.12
CA PHE A 181 -7.98 7.54 -16.59
C PHE A 181 -7.54 6.41 -17.55
N PRO A 182 -8.11 5.17 -17.47
CA PRO A 182 -9.24 4.76 -16.63
C PRO A 182 -8.88 4.26 -15.22
N MET A 183 -7.61 4.24 -14.82
CA MET A 183 -7.20 3.75 -13.48
C MET A 183 -7.72 4.63 -12.33
N VAL A 184 -7.92 5.91 -12.59
CA VAL A 184 -8.59 6.86 -11.71
C VAL A 184 -9.64 7.63 -12.50
N ALA A 185 -10.58 8.29 -11.82
CA ALA A 185 -11.59 9.11 -12.48
C ALA A 185 -10.95 10.24 -13.30
N ARG A 186 -11.70 10.75 -14.30
CA ARG A 186 -11.29 11.97 -15.03
C ARG A 186 -11.08 13.10 -14.02
N ASP A 187 -10.13 13.97 -14.29
CA ASP A 187 -9.74 15.09 -13.43
C ASP A 187 -9.21 14.68 -12.03
N LYS A 188 -8.81 13.41 -11.88
CA LYS A 188 -8.14 12.86 -10.68
C LYS A 188 -6.77 12.27 -10.97
N ALA A 189 -6.15 12.66 -12.08
CA ALA A 189 -4.82 12.21 -12.45
C ALA A 189 -3.78 12.65 -11.40
N ARG A 190 -2.80 11.81 -11.20
CA ARG A 190 -1.77 12.00 -10.16
C ARG A 190 -0.46 11.34 -10.52
N ILE A 191 0.60 11.75 -9.84
CA ILE A 191 1.80 10.91 -9.66
C ILE A 191 1.62 10.17 -8.34
N ARG A 192 1.65 8.84 -8.35
CA ARG A 192 1.60 8.05 -7.13
C ARG A 192 3.00 7.77 -6.63
N THR A 193 3.41 8.48 -5.60
CA THR A 193 4.66 8.18 -4.90
C THR A 193 4.42 7.20 -3.76
N ILE A 194 5.35 6.29 -3.55
CA ILE A 194 5.30 5.30 -2.46
C ILE A 194 6.66 5.34 -1.76
N MET A 195 6.64 5.67 -0.49
CA MET A 195 7.86 5.66 0.32
C MET A 195 8.27 4.24 0.64
N ASN A 196 9.58 4.04 0.83
CA ASN A 196 10.12 2.79 1.34
C ASN A 196 11.17 3.06 2.44
N ALA A 197 11.53 2.01 3.16
CA ALA A 197 12.42 2.10 4.32
C ALA A 197 13.90 2.33 3.96
N ALA A 198 14.29 2.06 2.71
CA ALA A 198 15.67 2.16 2.26
C ALA A 198 16.05 3.54 1.70
N LEU A 199 15.06 4.41 1.43
CA LEU A 199 15.32 5.78 1.00
C LEU A 199 16.06 6.54 2.08
N THR A 200 17.14 7.19 1.68
CA THR A 200 17.90 8.09 2.55
C THR A 200 17.26 9.47 2.61
N LYS A 201 17.71 10.30 3.55
CA LYS A 201 17.26 11.68 3.61
C LYS A 201 17.66 12.46 2.35
N GLU A 202 18.84 12.19 1.83
CA GLU A 202 19.38 12.80 0.62
C GLU A 202 18.52 12.45 -0.61
N ASP A 203 18.08 11.19 -0.74
CA ASP A 203 17.15 10.78 -1.81
C ASP A 203 15.82 11.54 -1.73
N LEU A 204 15.29 11.69 -0.50
CA LEU A 204 14.03 12.40 -0.29
C LEU A 204 14.18 13.89 -0.57
N ASP A 205 15.26 14.52 -0.10
CA ASP A 205 15.55 15.95 -0.36
C ASP A 205 15.70 16.22 -1.85
N PHE A 206 16.40 15.33 -2.57
CA PHE A 206 16.54 15.41 -4.01
C PHE A 206 15.18 15.34 -4.73
N ALA A 207 14.36 14.36 -4.36
CA ALA A 207 13.03 14.21 -4.94
C ALA A 207 12.13 15.43 -4.64
N ILE A 208 12.11 15.89 -3.40
CA ILE A 208 11.32 17.06 -2.97
C ILE A 208 11.73 18.30 -3.74
N ALA A 209 13.04 18.54 -3.92
CA ALA A 209 13.54 19.69 -4.69
C ALA A 209 13.11 19.63 -6.15
N ALA A 210 13.20 18.46 -6.80
CA ALA A 210 12.76 18.28 -8.18
C ALA A 210 11.24 18.49 -8.33
N PHE A 211 10.43 17.91 -7.44
CA PHE A 211 8.98 18.15 -7.43
C PHE A 211 8.68 19.65 -7.28
N GLY A 212 9.34 20.35 -6.36
CA GLY A 212 9.14 21.79 -6.16
C GLY A 212 9.52 22.64 -7.36
N LYS A 213 10.65 22.34 -8.02
CA LYS A 213 11.09 22.98 -9.26
C LYS A 213 10.08 22.80 -10.39
N ILE A 214 9.75 21.52 -10.68
CA ILE A 214 8.89 21.17 -11.80
C ILE A 214 7.43 21.56 -11.53
N GLY A 215 6.99 21.49 -10.28
CA GLY A 215 5.64 21.93 -9.90
C GLY A 215 5.38 23.39 -10.20
N LYS A 216 6.37 24.26 -9.96
CA LYS A 216 6.32 25.69 -10.34
C LYS A 216 6.40 25.87 -11.85
N GLU A 217 7.32 25.15 -12.53
CA GLU A 217 7.48 25.20 -13.99
C GLU A 217 6.16 24.86 -14.72
N LEU A 218 5.42 23.88 -14.22
CA LEU A 218 4.16 23.42 -14.79
C LEU A 218 2.92 24.11 -14.21
N HIS A 219 3.08 25.11 -13.36
CA HIS A 219 2.00 25.83 -12.68
C HIS A 219 1.05 24.93 -11.89
N ILE A 220 1.59 23.92 -11.24
CA ILE A 220 0.85 22.99 -10.36
C ILE A 220 0.75 23.56 -8.94
N ILE A 221 1.78 24.29 -8.51
CA ILE A 221 1.91 24.96 -7.22
C ILE A 221 2.42 26.38 -7.40
#